data_5d5bc4b830d792323ea971b698c4ab41
#
_entry.id   5d5bc4b830d792323ea971b698c4ab41
#
_cell.length_a   1.000
_cell.length_b   1.000
_cell.length_c   1.000
_cell.angle_alpha   90.00
_cell.angle_beta   90.00
_cell.angle_gamma   90.00
#
_symmetry.space_group_name_H-M   'P 1'
#
loop_
_entity.id
_entity.type
_entity.pdbx_description
1 polymer ?
#
loop_
_entity_poly.entity_id
_entity_poly.type
_entity_poly.pdbx_seq_one_letter_code
_entity_poly.pdbx_strand_id
1 'polypeptide(L)'
;FYEWGWGACFHFADRRGRETFAQSLLRHEYYLASRLALKAGDCVLDCGCGIGGPARNIARFTRAQVTGITINQFQVDRGNALCKQEGVSHLAKLVQGDFMNLPFKDSSFDGVYAIEATCHAPDRAKCYGEILRVLKPGATFACYEWCLTDAYDGSERHKKR
;
A
#
# COMPACT_ATOMS: atom_id res chain seq x y z
N PHE A 1 12.27 -3.79 14.27
CA PHE A 1 11.32 -3.67 15.39
C PHE A 1 9.88 -3.95 14.94
N TYR A 2 9.36 -3.23 13.93
CA TYR A 2 7.98 -3.42 13.47
C TYR A 2 7.71 -4.81 12.91
N GLU A 3 8.61 -5.36 12.10
CA GLU A 3 8.47 -6.71 11.53
C GLU A 3 8.36 -7.80 12.61
N TRP A 4 9.07 -7.64 13.73
CA TRP A 4 9.01 -8.59 14.83
C TRP A 4 7.66 -8.57 15.57
N GLY A 5 7.07 -7.38 15.76
CA GLY A 5 5.80 -7.24 16.49
C GLY A 5 4.55 -7.36 15.62
N TRP A 6 4.62 -6.91 14.37
CA TRP A 6 3.47 -6.76 13.45
C TRP A 6 3.51 -7.73 12.27
N GLY A 7 4.63 -8.44 12.07
CA GLY A 7 4.84 -9.22 10.86
C GLY A 7 5.18 -8.34 9.65
N ALA A 8 4.81 -8.78 8.46
CA ALA A 8 5.17 -8.11 7.22
C ALA A 8 4.17 -7.04 6.74
N CYS A 9 3.01 -6.92 7.38
CA CYS A 9 1.93 -5.99 7.03
C CYS A 9 1.78 -4.96 8.15
N PHE A 10 2.12 -3.71 7.89
CA PHE A 10 2.14 -2.62 8.89
C PHE A 10 0.86 -1.80 8.85
N HIS A 11 -0.30 -2.47 8.87
CA HIS A 11 -1.61 -1.83 8.88
C HIS A 11 -2.58 -2.59 9.76
N PHE A 12 -3.72 -1.98 10.03
CA PHE A 12 -4.80 -2.58 10.79
C PHE A 12 -5.89 -3.16 9.89
N ALA A 13 -6.67 -4.08 10.45
CA ALA A 13 -7.92 -4.56 9.89
C ALA A 13 -8.89 -4.93 11.00
N ASP A 14 -10.17 -4.67 10.81
CA ASP A 14 -11.21 -5.16 11.71
C ASP A 14 -11.26 -6.69 11.67
N ARG A 15 -11.44 -7.31 12.84
CA ARG A 15 -11.62 -8.75 12.92
C ARG A 15 -13.10 -9.11 12.80
N ARG A 16 -13.43 -10.11 12.00
CA ARG A 16 -14.79 -10.60 11.80
C ARG A 16 -14.94 -12.03 12.31
N GLY A 17 -15.92 -12.24 13.16
CA GLY A 17 -16.21 -13.57 13.71
C GLY A 17 -15.00 -14.19 14.41
N ARG A 18 -14.57 -15.36 13.92
CA ARG A 18 -13.44 -16.13 14.49
C ARG A 18 -12.12 -15.95 13.73
N GLU A 19 -11.99 -14.94 12.91
CA GLU A 19 -10.74 -14.67 12.18
C GLU A 19 -9.56 -14.50 13.13
N THR A 20 -8.40 -15.01 12.73
CA THR A 20 -7.12 -14.60 13.31
C THR A 20 -6.76 -13.20 12.82
N PHE A 21 -5.84 -12.52 13.50
CA PHE A 21 -5.34 -11.22 13.05
C PHE A 21 -4.76 -11.30 11.62
N ALA A 22 -3.95 -12.31 11.32
CA ALA A 22 -3.39 -12.50 9.99
C ALA A 22 -4.48 -12.69 8.90
N GLN A 23 -5.54 -13.42 9.20
CA GLN A 23 -6.67 -13.59 8.28
C GLN A 23 -7.42 -12.28 8.04
N SER A 24 -7.59 -11.45 9.07
CA SER A 24 -8.24 -10.14 8.91
C SER A 24 -7.41 -9.20 8.02
N LEU A 25 -6.07 -9.20 8.15
CA LEU A 25 -5.18 -8.44 7.27
C LEU A 25 -5.32 -8.89 5.81
N LEU A 26 -5.22 -10.19 5.55
CA LEU A 26 -5.38 -10.74 4.19
C LEU A 26 -6.73 -10.40 3.57
N ARG A 27 -7.80 -10.57 4.32
CA ARG A 27 -9.15 -10.20 3.85
C ARG A 27 -9.23 -8.71 3.49
N HIS A 28 -8.65 -7.86 4.32
CA HIS A 28 -8.61 -6.40 4.12
C HIS A 28 -7.87 -6.03 2.83
N GLU A 29 -6.70 -6.60 2.62
CA GLU A 29 -5.88 -6.41 1.43
C GLU A 29 -6.59 -6.93 0.15
N TYR A 30 -7.18 -8.13 0.21
CA TYR A 30 -7.89 -8.72 -0.93
C TYR A 30 -9.16 -7.95 -1.28
N TYR A 31 -9.88 -7.41 -0.28
CA TYR A 31 -11.01 -6.53 -0.53
C TYR A 31 -10.56 -5.25 -1.25
N LEU A 32 -9.47 -4.62 -0.82
CA LEU A 32 -8.91 -3.45 -1.50
C LEU A 32 -8.53 -3.80 -2.95
N ALA A 33 -7.82 -4.90 -3.15
CA ALA A 33 -7.44 -5.36 -4.49
C ALA A 33 -8.66 -5.65 -5.40
N SER A 34 -9.75 -6.18 -4.83
CA SER A 34 -10.98 -6.42 -5.59
C SER A 34 -11.64 -5.13 -6.09
N ARG A 35 -11.45 -4.00 -5.36
CA ARG A 35 -11.95 -2.69 -5.78
C ARG A 35 -11.18 -2.10 -6.96
N LEU A 36 -9.97 -2.56 -7.19
CA LEU A 36 -9.15 -2.14 -8.33
C LEU A 36 -9.49 -2.89 -9.63
N ALA A 37 -10.29 -3.95 -9.55
CA ALA A 37 -10.69 -4.79 -10.70
C ALA A 37 -9.51 -5.29 -11.55
N LEU A 38 -8.39 -5.60 -10.92
CA LEU A 38 -7.13 -6.00 -11.56
C LEU A 38 -7.25 -7.34 -12.30
N LYS A 39 -6.48 -7.46 -13.36
CA LYS A 39 -6.30 -8.67 -14.15
C LYS A 39 -4.85 -9.18 -14.01
N ALA A 40 -4.66 -10.46 -14.30
CA ALA A 40 -3.32 -11.02 -14.37
C ALA A 40 -2.46 -10.25 -15.39
N GLY A 41 -1.28 -9.83 -14.95
CA GLY A 41 -0.33 -9.06 -15.77
C GLY A 41 -0.49 -7.53 -15.70
N ASP A 42 -1.56 -7.01 -15.11
CA ASP A 42 -1.72 -5.56 -14.88
C ASP A 42 -0.55 -5.00 -14.04
N CYS A 43 -0.12 -3.78 -14.35
CA CYS A 43 0.89 -3.05 -13.59
C CYS A 43 0.23 -2.28 -12.45
N VAL A 44 0.64 -2.54 -11.21
CA VAL A 44 0.04 -1.96 -10.00
C VAL A 44 1.09 -1.31 -9.13
N LEU A 45 0.79 -0.14 -8.59
CA LEU A 45 1.65 0.55 -7.62
C LEU A 45 1.08 0.41 -6.20
N ASP A 46 1.93 -0.03 -5.27
CA ASP A 46 1.71 0.03 -3.81
C ASP A 46 2.41 1.28 -3.27
N CYS A 47 1.63 2.31 -2.96
CA CYS A 47 2.13 3.64 -2.60
C CYS A 47 2.38 3.73 -1.09
N GLY A 48 3.65 3.58 -0.68
CA GLY A 48 4.02 3.50 0.73
C GLY A 48 4.03 2.07 1.26
N CYS A 49 4.68 1.17 0.53
CA CYS A 49 4.59 -0.29 0.68
C CYS A 49 5.24 -0.89 1.95
N GLY A 50 5.95 -0.11 2.76
CA GLY A 50 6.73 -0.66 3.87
C GLY A 50 7.71 -1.75 3.39
N ILE A 51 7.72 -2.93 4.02
CA ILE A 51 8.49 -4.10 3.58
C ILE A 51 7.69 -5.00 2.62
N GLY A 52 6.61 -4.50 2.04
CA GLY A 52 5.87 -5.13 0.95
C GLY A 52 5.03 -6.35 1.32
N GLY A 53 4.52 -6.44 2.54
CA GLY A 53 3.56 -7.49 2.92
C GLY A 53 2.33 -7.49 2.00
N PRO A 54 1.56 -6.38 1.97
CA PRO A 54 0.43 -6.24 1.07
C PRO A 54 0.80 -6.44 -0.40
N ALA A 55 1.95 -5.90 -0.85
CA ALA A 55 2.41 -6.07 -2.23
C ALA A 55 2.53 -7.55 -2.64
N ARG A 56 3.15 -8.38 -1.78
CA ARG A 56 3.28 -9.82 -2.03
C ARG A 56 1.94 -10.55 -2.01
N ASN A 57 1.07 -10.23 -1.05
CA ASN A 57 -0.24 -10.84 -0.91
C ASN A 57 -1.16 -10.52 -2.09
N ILE A 58 -1.23 -9.24 -2.48
CA ILE A 58 -2.03 -8.76 -3.61
C ILE A 58 -1.50 -9.32 -4.93
N ALA A 59 -0.18 -9.36 -5.12
CA ALA A 59 0.44 -9.94 -6.31
C ALA A 59 0.07 -11.44 -6.48
N ARG A 60 0.10 -12.22 -5.40
CA ARG A 60 -0.35 -13.63 -5.43
C ARG A 60 -1.83 -13.77 -5.75
N PHE A 61 -2.65 -12.95 -5.13
CA PHE A 61 -4.11 -13.01 -5.26
C PHE A 61 -4.57 -12.62 -6.66
N THR A 62 -4.03 -11.52 -7.21
CA THR A 62 -4.47 -10.96 -8.50
C THR A 62 -3.67 -11.45 -9.70
N ARG A 63 -2.44 -11.96 -9.47
CA ARG A 63 -1.44 -12.26 -10.50
C ARG A 63 -0.99 -11.00 -11.26
N ALA A 64 -1.21 -9.82 -10.72
CA ALA A 64 -0.71 -8.55 -11.23
C ALA A 64 0.78 -8.35 -10.90
N GLN A 65 1.43 -7.46 -11.65
CA GLN A 65 2.81 -7.01 -11.43
C GLN A 65 2.80 -5.84 -10.45
N VAL A 66 3.08 -6.10 -9.17
CA VAL A 66 3.06 -5.08 -8.13
C VAL A 66 4.44 -4.47 -7.93
N THR A 67 4.52 -3.16 -8.08
CA THR A 67 5.70 -2.37 -7.70
C THR A 67 5.38 -1.62 -6.41
N GLY A 68 6.08 -1.92 -5.31
CA GLY A 68 5.96 -1.16 -4.07
C GLY A 68 6.98 -0.02 -4.04
N ILE A 69 6.57 1.17 -3.56
CA ILE A 69 7.47 2.30 -3.36
C ILE A 69 7.52 2.71 -1.89
N THR A 70 8.72 2.97 -1.38
CA THR A 70 8.98 3.51 -0.04
C THR A 70 10.24 4.37 -0.04
N ILE A 71 10.29 5.39 0.82
CA ILE A 71 11.48 6.24 0.97
C ILE A 71 12.64 5.52 1.68
N ASN A 72 12.38 4.43 2.36
CA ASN A 72 13.34 3.74 3.22
C ASN A 72 14.04 2.60 2.49
N GLN A 73 15.34 2.77 2.18
CA GLN A 73 16.16 1.77 1.50
C GLN A 73 16.20 0.43 2.23
N PHE A 74 16.27 0.43 3.57
CA PHE A 74 16.22 -0.83 4.33
C PHE A 74 14.93 -1.62 4.07
N GLN A 75 13.79 -0.93 3.97
CA GLN A 75 12.51 -1.58 3.65
C GLN A 75 12.52 -2.17 2.24
N VAL A 76 13.14 -1.48 1.27
CA VAL A 76 13.31 -1.98 -0.11
C VAL A 76 14.12 -3.27 -0.11
N ASP A 77 15.30 -3.24 0.52
CA ASP A 77 16.21 -4.39 0.54
C ASP A 77 15.56 -5.59 1.25
N ARG A 78 14.96 -5.35 2.41
CA ARG A 78 14.25 -6.37 3.19
C ARG A 78 13.06 -6.94 2.42
N GLY A 79 12.23 -6.09 1.83
CA GLY A 79 11.05 -6.49 1.07
C GLY A 79 11.42 -7.31 -0.18
N ASN A 80 12.45 -6.92 -0.92
CA ASN A 80 12.93 -7.70 -2.06
C ASN A 80 13.53 -9.04 -1.65
N ALA A 81 14.23 -9.10 -0.51
CA ALA A 81 14.68 -10.38 0.06
C ALA A 81 13.50 -11.30 0.40
N LEU A 82 12.43 -10.76 0.99
CA LEU A 82 11.20 -11.51 1.27
C LEU A 82 10.49 -11.94 -0.03
N CYS A 83 10.42 -11.11 -1.05
CA CYS A 83 9.89 -11.49 -2.37
C CYS A 83 10.63 -12.70 -2.95
N LYS A 84 11.96 -12.72 -2.82
CA LYS A 84 12.80 -13.84 -3.26
C LYS A 84 12.56 -15.10 -2.42
N GLN A 85 12.59 -14.95 -1.11
CA GLN A 85 12.36 -16.05 -0.17
C GLN A 85 11.00 -16.73 -0.40
N GLU A 86 9.97 -15.95 -0.68
CA GLU A 86 8.60 -16.39 -0.89
C GLU A 86 8.28 -16.78 -2.35
N GLY A 87 9.27 -16.72 -3.27
CA GLY A 87 9.14 -17.12 -4.67
C GLY A 87 8.25 -16.22 -5.51
N VAL A 88 8.04 -14.95 -5.12
CA VAL A 88 7.13 -14.02 -5.82
C VAL A 88 7.85 -12.85 -6.51
N SER A 89 9.16 -12.87 -6.61
CA SER A 89 9.93 -11.80 -7.26
C SER A 89 9.56 -11.57 -8.74
N HIS A 90 8.90 -12.52 -9.35
CA HIS A 90 8.38 -12.38 -10.71
C HIS A 90 7.06 -11.60 -10.79
N LEU A 91 6.40 -11.34 -9.64
CA LEU A 91 5.15 -10.58 -9.53
C LEU A 91 5.28 -9.33 -8.66
N ALA A 92 6.19 -9.32 -7.69
CA ALA A 92 6.32 -8.22 -6.75
C ALA A 92 7.77 -7.77 -6.61
N LYS A 93 7.99 -6.46 -6.65
CA LYS A 93 9.29 -5.82 -6.40
C LYS A 93 9.11 -4.51 -5.65
N LEU A 94 10.10 -4.13 -4.86
CA LEU A 94 10.12 -2.86 -4.15
C LEU A 94 11.22 -1.95 -4.72
N VAL A 95 10.93 -0.65 -4.75
CA VAL A 95 11.88 0.38 -5.18
C VAL A 95 11.91 1.52 -4.17
N GLN A 96 13.06 2.18 -4.05
CA GLN A 96 13.16 3.39 -3.25
C GLN A 96 12.62 4.59 -4.03
N GLY A 97 11.83 5.42 -3.34
CA GLY A 97 11.33 6.67 -3.91
C GLY A 97 10.33 7.34 -2.99
N ASP A 98 10.05 8.58 -3.30
CA ASP A 98 9.10 9.42 -2.58
C ASP A 98 7.78 9.49 -3.36
N PHE A 99 6.68 9.17 -2.73
CA PHE A 99 5.35 9.27 -3.35
C PHE A 99 4.92 10.74 -3.59
N MET A 100 5.66 11.71 -3.03
CA MET A 100 5.50 13.14 -3.35
C MET A 100 6.12 13.52 -4.70
N ASN A 101 6.93 12.62 -5.29
CA ASN A 101 7.57 12.78 -6.59
C ASN A 101 7.87 11.39 -7.18
N LEU A 102 6.85 10.73 -7.69
CA LEU A 102 6.92 9.36 -8.16
C LEU A 102 7.87 9.20 -9.36
N PRO A 103 8.90 8.33 -9.29
CA PRO A 103 9.90 8.16 -10.34
C PRO A 103 9.36 7.29 -11.51
N PHE A 104 8.11 7.45 -11.84
CA PHE A 104 7.44 6.69 -12.91
C PHE A 104 6.88 7.64 -13.96
N LYS A 105 6.76 7.13 -15.19
CA LYS A 105 6.15 7.87 -16.31
C LYS A 105 4.64 8.05 -16.07
N ASP A 106 4.07 9.07 -16.70
CA ASP A 106 2.64 9.26 -16.74
C ASP A 106 1.94 8.01 -17.30
N SER A 107 0.75 7.72 -16.82
CA SER A 107 -0.09 6.62 -17.33
C SER A 107 0.63 5.26 -17.35
N SER A 108 1.40 4.95 -16.29
CA SER A 108 2.19 3.72 -16.20
C SER A 108 1.46 2.55 -15.55
N PHE A 109 0.43 2.83 -14.71
CA PHE A 109 -0.20 1.83 -13.87
C PHE A 109 -1.67 1.63 -14.19
N ASP A 110 -2.09 0.35 -14.19
CA ASP A 110 -3.48 -0.08 -14.34
C ASP A 110 -4.28 0.05 -13.03
N GLY A 111 -3.60 0.22 -11.91
CA GLY A 111 -4.17 0.51 -10.62
C GLY A 111 -3.12 1.00 -9.63
N VAL A 112 -3.53 1.83 -8.69
CA VAL A 112 -2.69 2.27 -7.56
C VAL A 112 -3.45 2.04 -6.28
N TYR A 113 -2.76 1.60 -5.24
CA TYR A 113 -3.33 1.55 -3.90
C TYR A 113 -2.38 2.09 -2.84
N ALA A 114 -2.94 2.46 -1.70
CA ALA A 114 -2.20 2.82 -0.50
C ALA A 114 -2.92 2.24 0.73
N ILE A 115 -2.16 1.77 1.70
CA ILE A 115 -2.70 1.27 2.96
C ILE A 115 -1.98 1.97 4.11
N GLU A 116 -2.68 2.89 4.78
CA GLU A 116 -2.20 3.66 5.93
C GLU A 116 -0.85 4.35 5.67
N ALA A 117 -0.68 4.94 4.49
CA ALA A 117 0.58 5.50 4.03
C ALA A 117 0.47 6.98 3.62
N THR A 118 -0.54 7.35 2.83
CA THR A 118 -0.68 8.72 2.30
C THR A 118 -1.11 9.73 3.38
N CYS A 119 -1.60 9.26 4.54
CA CYS A 119 -1.82 10.11 5.72
C CYS A 119 -0.53 10.80 6.21
N HIS A 120 0.63 10.24 5.92
CA HIS A 120 1.94 10.81 6.27
C HIS A 120 2.45 11.84 5.24
N ALA A 121 1.75 12.05 4.12
CA ALA A 121 2.13 13.04 3.12
C ALA A 121 2.04 14.46 3.71
N PRO A 122 3.13 15.25 3.64
CA PRO A 122 3.11 16.65 4.09
C PRO A 122 2.19 17.52 3.22
N ASP A 123 2.02 17.15 1.95
CA ASP A 123 1.07 17.75 1.01
C ASP A 123 0.30 16.64 0.30
N ARG A 124 -0.93 16.39 0.77
CA ARG A 124 -1.79 15.33 0.22
C ARG A 124 -2.25 15.64 -1.21
N ALA A 125 -2.48 16.91 -1.54
CA ALA A 125 -2.89 17.30 -2.88
C ALA A 125 -1.80 16.96 -3.90
N LYS A 126 -0.53 17.25 -3.56
CA LYS A 126 0.61 16.87 -4.38
C LYS A 126 0.76 15.35 -4.50
N CYS A 127 0.65 14.63 -3.38
CA CYS A 127 0.72 13.17 -3.38
C CYS A 127 -0.35 12.55 -4.28
N TYR A 128 -1.59 12.95 -4.15
CA TYR A 128 -2.68 12.45 -5.00
C TYR A 128 -2.56 12.93 -6.45
N GLY A 129 -1.97 14.10 -6.70
CA GLY A 129 -1.63 14.57 -8.04
C GLY A 129 -0.62 13.64 -8.72
N GLU A 130 0.40 13.19 -8.02
CA GLU A 130 1.39 12.22 -8.52
C GLU A 130 0.75 10.85 -8.77
N ILE A 131 -0.10 10.38 -7.86
CA ILE A 131 -0.85 9.13 -8.04
C ILE A 131 -1.74 9.22 -9.30
N LEU A 132 -2.47 10.32 -9.47
CA LEU A 132 -3.31 10.55 -10.66
C LEU A 132 -2.47 10.58 -11.94
N ARG A 133 -1.30 11.24 -11.92
CA ARG A 133 -0.39 11.34 -13.07
C ARG A 133 0.07 9.98 -13.55
N VAL A 134 0.45 9.08 -12.63
CA VAL A 134 0.97 7.76 -13.01
C VAL A 134 -0.12 6.74 -13.34
N LEU A 135 -1.38 6.98 -12.97
CA LEU A 135 -2.51 6.16 -13.35
C LEU A 135 -2.84 6.29 -14.83
N LYS A 136 -3.12 5.20 -15.50
CA LYS A 136 -3.68 5.20 -16.85
C LYS A 136 -5.08 5.82 -16.85
N PRO A 137 -5.52 6.45 -17.94
CA PRO A 137 -6.90 6.92 -18.06
C PRO A 137 -7.92 5.82 -17.79
N GLY A 138 -8.88 6.09 -16.90
CA GLY A 138 -9.89 5.12 -16.46
C GLY A 138 -9.44 4.09 -15.42
N ALA A 139 -8.15 4.10 -15.03
CA ALA A 139 -7.66 3.25 -13.94
C ALA A 139 -8.09 3.78 -12.57
N THR A 140 -8.06 2.91 -11.56
CA THR A 140 -8.58 3.19 -10.22
C THR A 140 -7.47 3.37 -9.19
N PHE A 141 -7.62 4.38 -8.32
CA PHE A 141 -6.94 4.47 -7.04
C PHE A 141 -7.85 4.01 -5.90
N ALA A 142 -7.36 3.17 -5.01
CA ALA A 142 -8.07 2.75 -3.81
C ALA A 142 -7.16 2.83 -2.59
N CYS A 143 -7.67 3.30 -1.46
CA CYS A 143 -6.87 3.38 -0.25
C CYS A 143 -7.66 3.09 1.02
N TYR A 144 -6.92 2.68 2.05
CA TYR A 144 -7.33 2.77 3.45
C TYR A 144 -6.46 3.81 4.13
N GLU A 145 -7.08 4.75 4.81
CA GLU A 145 -6.35 5.84 5.46
C GLU A 145 -6.95 6.24 6.80
N TRP A 146 -6.11 6.77 7.64
CA TRP A 146 -6.53 7.39 8.89
C TRP A 146 -7.24 8.70 8.62
N CYS A 147 -8.47 8.80 9.13
CA CYS A 147 -9.30 9.98 9.00
C CYS A 147 -9.74 10.49 10.37
N LEU A 148 -9.85 11.80 10.49
CA LEU A 148 -10.51 12.41 11.65
C LEU A 148 -12.00 12.10 11.60
N THR A 149 -12.61 11.86 12.74
CA THR A 149 -14.06 11.70 12.87
C THR A 149 -14.73 13.04 13.12
N ASP A 150 -16.05 13.09 13.00
CA ASP A 150 -16.85 14.29 13.31
C ASP A 150 -16.73 14.74 14.77
N ALA A 151 -16.25 13.86 15.66
CA ALA A 151 -15.98 14.18 17.05
C ALA A 151 -14.69 14.98 17.27
N TYR A 152 -13.86 15.17 16.23
CA TYR A 152 -12.64 15.95 16.31
C TYR A 152 -12.98 17.44 16.24
N ASP A 153 -12.71 18.19 17.31
CA ASP A 153 -12.99 19.61 17.43
C ASP A 153 -11.73 20.51 17.32
N GLY A 154 -10.57 19.94 17.06
CA GLY A 154 -9.30 20.66 16.95
C GLY A 154 -8.74 21.18 18.30
N SER A 155 -9.36 20.86 19.43
CA SER A 155 -8.92 21.29 20.74
C SER A 155 -7.56 20.71 21.14
N GLU A 156 -6.86 21.37 22.10
CA GLU A 156 -5.60 20.88 22.66
C GLU A 156 -5.73 19.49 23.31
N ARG A 157 -6.93 19.11 23.72
CA ARG A 157 -7.23 17.77 24.26
C ARG A 157 -7.01 16.68 23.20
N HIS A 158 -7.29 16.96 21.93
CA HIS A 158 -7.12 16.02 20.83
C HIS A 158 -5.72 16.05 20.20
N LYS A 159 -4.93 17.13 20.45
CA LYS A 159 -3.57 17.26 19.93
C LYS A 159 -2.51 16.52 20.76
N LYS A 160 -2.82 16.15 22.00
CA LYS A 160 -1.87 15.57 22.99
C LYS A 160 -1.92 14.04 23.09
N ARG A 161 -2.51 13.34 22.14
CA ARG A 161 -2.56 11.87 22.14
C ARG A 161 -1.75 11.27 21.02
#